data_5fedd8d9aed88882df7c56bd8738b5f3
#
_entry.id   5fedd8d9aed88882df7c56bd8738b5f3
#
_cell.length_a   1.000
_cell.length_b   1.000
_cell.length_c   1.000
_cell.angle_alpha   90.00
_cell.angle_beta   90.00
_cell.angle_gamma   90.00
#
_symmetry.space_group_name_H-M   'P 1'
#
loop_
_entity.id
_entity.type
_entity.pdbx_description
1 polymer ?
#
loop_
_entity_poly.entity_id
_entity_poly.type
_entity_poly.pdbx_seq_one_letter_code
_entity_poly.pdbx_strand_id
1 'polypeptide(L)'
;MPLSFHKMHANGDDFVVVDARNSANPVTSALARRMGDRHRGIGFNQLAVVLDCEDADARLMFWNTDGSTLDVCGSATRGAADRLMRESNSTSITLRTNRGLLTCQRTSNGNISVSMGPPMFGWSDVPLAHEMDTLVLPLDGGPAACSMGNPHCTYFVDDLTKIDIAAIGPTLETHPLFPLRTNVHFVQVIDRKHIRLRIWERWGGIPLGSGSCSCGAAVNGIRRGLSLIHISEPTRPY
;
A
#
# COMPACT_ATOMS: atom_id res chain seq x y z
N MET A 1 -23.99 19.23 10.03
CA MET A 1 -24.64 17.91 9.95
C MET A 1 -23.69 16.86 10.53
N PRO A 2 -24.17 15.79 11.15
CA PRO A 2 -23.29 14.69 11.56
C PRO A 2 -22.68 14.01 10.31
N LEU A 3 -21.38 13.69 10.39
CA LEU A 3 -20.68 12.98 9.35
C LEU A 3 -20.85 11.47 9.55
N SER A 4 -21.42 10.78 8.56
CA SER A 4 -21.51 9.32 8.56
C SER A 4 -20.21 8.71 8.03
N PHE A 5 -19.73 7.64 8.66
CA PHE A 5 -18.53 6.93 8.25
C PHE A 5 -18.62 5.44 8.58
N HIS A 6 -17.75 4.66 7.95
CA HIS A 6 -17.52 3.24 8.25
C HIS A 6 -16.10 3.04 8.76
N LYS A 7 -15.95 2.45 9.94
CA LYS A 7 -14.66 1.99 10.46
C LYS A 7 -14.45 0.55 10.01
N MET A 8 -13.33 0.30 9.32
CA MET A 8 -12.99 -0.99 8.72
C MET A 8 -11.53 -1.32 8.95
N HIS A 9 -11.14 -2.56 8.68
CA HIS A 9 -9.74 -2.97 8.59
C HIS A 9 -9.55 -4.05 7.52
N ALA A 10 -8.35 -4.15 6.98
CA ALA A 10 -7.89 -5.25 6.15
C ALA A 10 -6.54 -5.73 6.67
N ASN A 11 -6.48 -6.97 7.14
CA ASN A 11 -5.28 -7.55 7.76
C ASN A 11 -4.71 -6.71 8.94
N GLY A 12 -5.59 -6.07 9.73
CA GLY A 12 -5.20 -5.22 10.86
C GLY A 12 -4.85 -3.77 10.50
N ASP A 13 -4.65 -3.46 9.23
CA ASP A 13 -4.54 -2.08 8.74
C ASP A 13 -5.91 -1.43 8.77
N ASP A 14 -6.13 -0.52 9.71
CA ASP A 14 -7.44 0.06 10.02
C ASP A 14 -7.64 1.40 9.30
N PHE A 15 -8.82 1.58 8.76
CA PHE A 15 -9.17 2.78 8.01
C PHE A 15 -10.61 3.20 8.23
N VAL A 16 -10.89 4.45 7.88
CA VAL A 16 -12.24 5.03 7.86
C VAL A 16 -12.65 5.26 6.42
N VAL A 17 -13.89 4.95 6.08
CA VAL A 17 -14.49 5.26 4.78
C VAL A 17 -15.63 6.25 4.99
N VAL A 18 -15.55 7.39 4.33
CA VAL A 18 -16.59 8.41 4.25
C VAL A 18 -17.19 8.37 2.85
N ASP A 19 -18.49 8.19 2.74
CA ASP A 19 -19.19 8.28 1.46
C ASP A 19 -19.71 9.71 1.27
N ALA A 20 -19.15 10.40 0.30
CA ALA A 20 -19.52 11.76 -0.06
C ALA A 20 -20.06 11.85 -1.50
N ARG A 21 -20.52 10.73 -2.07
CA ARG A 21 -21.22 10.75 -3.37
C ARG A 21 -22.49 11.59 -3.26
N ASN A 22 -22.82 12.28 -4.32
CA ASN A 22 -23.95 13.23 -4.39
C ASN A 22 -23.85 14.42 -3.40
N SER A 23 -22.65 14.72 -2.92
CA SER A 23 -22.42 15.85 -2.01
C SER A 23 -21.01 16.44 -2.17
N ALA A 24 -20.80 17.64 -1.64
CA ALA A 24 -19.44 18.18 -1.54
C ALA A 24 -18.60 17.33 -0.56
N ASN A 25 -17.32 17.12 -0.90
CA ASN A 25 -16.39 16.41 0.00
C ASN A 25 -16.28 17.16 1.35
N PRO A 26 -16.72 16.56 2.45
CA PRO A 26 -16.68 17.21 3.77
C PRO A 26 -15.29 17.13 4.43
N VAL A 27 -14.37 16.31 3.91
CA VAL A 27 -13.10 16.02 4.55
C VAL A 27 -12.04 17.06 4.13
N THR A 28 -11.52 17.76 5.12
CA THR A 28 -10.38 18.66 5.01
C THR A 28 -9.18 18.08 5.76
N SER A 29 -7.98 18.61 5.52
CA SER A 29 -6.77 18.26 6.28
C SER A 29 -6.96 18.36 7.80
N ALA A 30 -7.62 19.44 8.27
CA ALA A 30 -7.92 19.65 9.68
C ALA A 30 -8.88 18.60 10.23
N LEU A 31 -9.93 18.24 9.47
CA LEU A 31 -10.88 17.20 9.88
C LEU A 31 -10.23 15.82 9.88
N ALA A 32 -9.41 15.49 8.86
CA ALA A 32 -8.69 14.23 8.81
C ALA A 32 -7.78 14.05 10.03
N ARG A 33 -7.02 15.09 10.42
CA ARG A 33 -6.21 15.08 11.66
C ARG A 33 -7.04 14.83 12.91
N ARG A 34 -8.15 15.53 13.08
CA ARG A 34 -9.03 15.35 14.23
C ARG A 34 -9.63 13.96 14.30
N MET A 35 -10.09 13.43 13.16
CA MET A 35 -10.65 12.08 13.08
C MET A 35 -9.56 11.02 13.30
N GLY A 36 -8.32 11.26 12.86
CA GLY A 36 -7.18 10.35 12.98
C GLY A 36 -6.64 10.19 14.40
N ASP A 37 -6.92 11.13 15.30
CA ASP A 37 -6.50 11.04 16.71
C ASP A 37 -7.14 9.82 17.37
N ARG A 38 -6.29 8.85 17.81
CA ARG A 38 -6.78 7.59 18.42
C ARG A 38 -7.36 7.76 19.82
N HIS A 39 -7.11 8.89 20.46
CA HIS A 39 -7.56 9.17 21.82
C HIS A 39 -8.79 10.11 21.87
N ARG A 40 -8.92 10.99 20.88
CA ARG A 40 -9.95 12.05 20.88
C ARG A 40 -10.82 12.02 19.62
N GLY A 41 -10.42 11.28 18.58
CA GLY A 41 -11.14 11.08 17.33
C GLY A 41 -11.61 9.64 17.16
N ILE A 42 -11.66 9.18 15.91
CA ILE A 42 -12.03 7.81 15.54
C ILE A 42 -10.78 6.92 15.59
N GLY A 43 -9.62 7.49 15.25
CA GLY A 43 -8.37 6.77 15.04
C GLY A 43 -8.41 5.92 13.77
N PHE A 44 -7.35 5.93 13.00
CA PHE A 44 -7.19 5.09 11.79
C PHE A 44 -5.72 5.19 11.34
N ASN A 45 -5.32 4.33 10.43
CA ASN A 45 -4.08 4.52 9.68
C ASN A 45 -4.34 5.42 8.45
N GLN A 46 -5.43 5.18 7.72
CA GLN A 46 -5.87 6.01 6.60
C GLN A 46 -7.36 6.29 6.64
N LEU A 47 -7.75 7.39 5.98
CA LEU A 47 -9.14 7.72 5.71
C LEU A 47 -9.34 7.75 4.19
N ALA A 48 -10.37 7.07 3.69
CA ALA A 48 -10.80 7.11 2.29
C ALA A 48 -12.11 7.89 2.18
N VAL A 49 -12.19 8.78 1.21
CA VAL A 49 -13.43 9.46 0.82
C VAL A 49 -13.86 8.93 -0.53
N VAL A 50 -15.09 8.43 -0.61
CA VAL A 50 -15.74 7.99 -1.85
C VAL A 50 -16.48 9.17 -2.44
N LEU A 51 -16.18 9.51 -3.69
CA LEU A 51 -16.73 10.63 -4.42
C LEU A 51 -17.35 10.15 -5.74
N ASP A 52 -18.22 10.96 -6.31
CA ASP A 52 -18.70 10.74 -7.69
C ASP A 52 -17.54 10.79 -8.69
N CYS A 53 -17.70 10.05 -9.78
CA CYS A 53 -16.72 9.96 -10.86
C CYS A 53 -17.43 9.79 -12.19
N GLU A 54 -16.97 10.45 -13.26
CA GLU A 54 -17.56 10.35 -14.58
C GLU A 54 -17.05 9.13 -15.37
N ASP A 55 -15.83 8.69 -15.08
CA ASP A 55 -15.11 7.65 -15.84
C ASP A 55 -14.81 6.38 -15.04
N ALA A 56 -15.44 6.24 -13.86
CA ALA A 56 -15.35 5.06 -13.00
C ALA A 56 -16.60 4.96 -12.12
N ASP A 57 -16.79 3.82 -11.45
CA ASP A 57 -17.92 3.63 -10.52
C ASP A 57 -17.86 4.58 -9.31
N ALA A 58 -16.65 4.98 -8.91
CA ALA A 58 -16.41 6.04 -7.93
C ALA A 58 -14.95 6.52 -7.98
N ARG A 59 -14.70 7.69 -7.37
CA ARG A 59 -13.36 8.21 -7.09
C ARG A 59 -13.02 8.02 -5.62
N LEU A 60 -11.78 7.64 -5.32
CA LEU A 60 -11.24 7.59 -3.97
C LEU A 60 -10.18 8.66 -3.76
N MET A 61 -10.31 9.39 -2.65
CA MET A 61 -9.26 10.25 -2.11
C MET A 61 -8.84 9.70 -0.74
N PHE A 62 -7.55 9.75 -0.46
CA PHE A 62 -7.00 9.19 0.79
C PHE A 62 -6.29 10.26 1.61
N TRP A 63 -6.39 10.10 2.93
CA TRP A 63 -5.78 10.99 3.92
C TRP A 63 -5.04 10.18 4.97
N ASN A 64 -3.86 10.66 5.34
CA ASN A 64 -3.13 10.19 6.52
C ASN A 64 -3.65 10.85 7.80
N THR A 65 -3.25 10.33 8.96
CA THR A 65 -3.61 10.88 10.28
C THR A 65 -3.05 12.28 10.54
N ASP A 66 -1.99 12.67 9.84
CA ASP A 66 -1.41 14.03 9.90
C ASP A 66 -2.14 15.04 9.00
N GLY A 67 -3.19 14.60 8.29
CA GLY A 67 -3.96 15.42 7.36
C GLY A 67 -3.30 15.63 6.00
N SER A 68 -2.21 14.97 5.69
CA SER A 68 -1.67 14.91 4.33
C SER A 68 -2.48 13.94 3.47
N THR A 69 -2.46 14.15 2.15
CA THR A 69 -3.06 13.22 1.18
C THR A 69 -2.06 12.17 0.72
N LEU A 70 -2.56 11.03 0.26
CA LEU A 70 -1.75 10.02 -0.40
C LEU A 70 -2.48 9.53 -1.67
N ASP A 71 -1.70 8.99 -2.61
CA ASP A 71 -2.22 8.65 -3.95
C ASP A 71 -2.94 7.30 -3.98
N VAL A 72 -2.60 6.39 -3.06
CA VAL A 72 -3.17 5.05 -3.00
C VAL A 72 -3.08 4.47 -1.59
N CYS A 73 -4.11 3.72 -1.20
CA CYS A 73 -4.12 2.84 -0.05
C CYS A 73 -4.83 1.53 -0.43
N GLY A 74 -4.08 0.45 -0.59
CA GLY A 74 -4.63 -0.84 -1.03
C GLY A 74 -5.68 -1.42 -0.07
N SER A 75 -5.48 -1.26 1.24
CA SER A 75 -6.42 -1.72 2.27
C SER A 75 -7.73 -0.97 2.22
N ALA A 76 -7.69 0.36 2.23
CA ALA A 76 -8.88 1.20 2.16
C ALA A 76 -9.60 1.07 0.80
N THR A 77 -8.86 0.87 -0.31
CA THR A 77 -9.45 0.59 -1.63
C THR A 77 -10.25 -0.70 -1.61
N ARG A 78 -9.71 -1.80 -1.02
CA ARG A 78 -10.45 -3.06 -0.90
C ARG A 78 -11.72 -2.91 -0.06
N GLY A 79 -11.65 -2.19 1.05
CA GLY A 79 -12.81 -1.94 1.91
C GLY A 79 -13.90 -1.11 1.21
N ALA A 80 -13.52 -0.03 0.53
CA ALA A 80 -14.45 0.77 -0.26
C ALA A 80 -15.05 -0.05 -1.41
N ALA A 81 -14.23 -0.84 -2.13
CA ALA A 81 -14.68 -1.72 -3.19
C ALA A 81 -15.68 -2.77 -2.72
N ASP A 82 -15.41 -3.46 -1.59
CA ASP A 82 -16.34 -4.45 -1.03
C ASP A 82 -17.71 -3.82 -0.75
N ARG A 83 -17.70 -2.64 -0.14
CA ARG A 83 -18.93 -1.91 0.16
C ARG A 83 -19.70 -1.53 -1.09
N LEU A 84 -19.05 -0.90 -2.07
CA LEU A 84 -19.68 -0.47 -3.32
C LEU A 84 -20.21 -1.66 -4.14
N MET A 85 -19.47 -2.76 -4.19
CA MET A 85 -19.93 -4.01 -4.83
C MET A 85 -21.18 -4.60 -4.16
N ARG A 86 -21.27 -4.51 -2.82
CA ARG A 86 -22.49 -4.94 -2.10
C ARG A 86 -23.68 -4.06 -2.41
N GLU A 87 -23.48 -2.73 -2.47
CA GLU A 87 -24.53 -1.77 -2.80
C GLU A 87 -25.06 -1.96 -4.21
N SER A 88 -24.17 -2.18 -5.19
CA SER A 88 -24.54 -2.35 -6.62
C SER A 88 -24.88 -3.79 -6.99
N ASN A 89 -24.77 -4.74 -6.06
CA ASN A 89 -24.87 -6.19 -6.31
C ASN A 89 -23.94 -6.66 -7.46
N SER A 90 -22.75 -6.07 -7.55
CA SER A 90 -21.73 -6.38 -8.56
C SER A 90 -20.59 -7.19 -7.95
N THR A 91 -19.89 -7.95 -8.78
CA THR A 91 -18.66 -8.66 -8.43
C THR A 91 -17.40 -7.96 -8.94
N SER A 92 -17.56 -6.87 -9.70
CA SER A 92 -16.44 -6.08 -10.24
C SER A 92 -16.83 -4.62 -10.30
N ILE A 93 -15.92 -3.75 -9.95
CA ILE A 93 -16.04 -2.28 -10.08
C ILE A 93 -14.70 -1.65 -10.45
N THR A 94 -14.78 -0.44 -10.96
CA THR A 94 -13.65 0.42 -11.27
C THR A 94 -13.59 1.59 -10.29
N LEU A 95 -12.42 1.92 -9.80
CA LEU A 95 -12.20 3.02 -8.87
C LEU A 95 -11.12 3.96 -9.41
N ARG A 96 -11.41 5.24 -9.47
CA ARG A 96 -10.44 6.28 -9.84
C ARG A 96 -9.68 6.73 -8.58
N THR A 97 -8.35 6.71 -8.65
CA THR A 97 -7.45 7.29 -7.63
C THR A 97 -6.49 8.26 -8.31
N ASN A 98 -5.70 8.98 -7.54
CA ASN A 98 -4.63 9.82 -8.11
C ASN A 98 -3.61 9.00 -8.93
N ARG A 99 -3.48 7.71 -8.63
CA ARG A 99 -2.63 6.79 -9.38
C ARG A 99 -3.24 6.29 -10.70
N GLY A 100 -4.49 6.56 -10.95
CA GLY A 100 -5.20 6.12 -12.14
C GLY A 100 -6.42 5.26 -11.82
N LEU A 101 -6.90 4.56 -12.84
CA LEU A 101 -8.04 3.65 -12.76
C LEU A 101 -7.60 2.29 -12.21
N LEU A 102 -8.27 1.84 -11.17
CA LEU A 102 -8.05 0.54 -10.54
C LEU A 102 -9.25 -0.36 -10.79
N THR A 103 -9.01 -1.59 -11.20
CA THR A 103 -10.05 -2.63 -11.28
C THR A 103 -10.07 -3.40 -9.97
N CYS A 104 -11.27 -3.54 -9.40
CA CYS A 104 -11.51 -4.30 -8.18
C CYS A 104 -12.45 -5.45 -8.51
N GLN A 105 -12.15 -6.66 -8.00
CA GLN A 105 -12.96 -7.86 -8.27
C GLN A 105 -13.14 -8.66 -6.98
N ARG A 106 -14.33 -9.21 -6.81
CA ARG A 106 -14.58 -10.23 -5.80
C ARG A 106 -14.13 -11.59 -6.32
N THR A 107 -13.20 -12.20 -5.62
CA THR A 107 -12.68 -13.53 -5.97
C THR A 107 -13.66 -14.63 -5.53
N SER A 108 -13.48 -15.84 -6.05
CA SER A 108 -14.35 -17.00 -5.74
C SER A 108 -14.39 -17.36 -4.26
N ASN A 109 -13.35 -17.05 -3.49
CA ASN A 109 -13.30 -17.26 -2.03
C ASN A 109 -13.84 -16.06 -1.23
N GLY A 110 -14.45 -15.05 -1.90
CA GLY A 110 -15.07 -13.89 -1.27
C GLY A 110 -14.12 -12.73 -0.95
N ASN A 111 -12.83 -12.86 -1.20
CA ASN A 111 -11.87 -11.78 -1.01
C ASN A 111 -12.00 -10.71 -2.10
N ILE A 112 -11.46 -9.52 -1.84
CA ILE A 112 -11.39 -8.44 -2.82
C ILE A 112 -9.97 -8.35 -3.38
N SER A 113 -9.85 -8.54 -4.69
CA SER A 113 -8.65 -8.27 -5.46
C SER A 113 -8.70 -6.85 -6.01
N VAL A 114 -7.58 -6.14 -5.97
CA VAL A 114 -7.42 -4.79 -6.53
C VAL A 114 -6.20 -4.76 -7.41
N SER A 115 -6.34 -4.26 -8.64
CA SER A 115 -5.18 -3.99 -9.49
C SER A 115 -4.38 -2.82 -8.92
N MET A 116 -3.06 -2.99 -8.75
CA MET A 116 -2.20 -1.92 -8.22
C MET A 116 -1.57 -1.07 -9.34
N GLY A 117 -1.97 -1.32 -10.59
CA GLY A 117 -1.35 -0.71 -11.76
C GLY A 117 0.03 -1.31 -12.08
N PRO A 118 0.67 -0.89 -13.18
CA PRO A 118 1.99 -1.36 -13.55
C PRO A 118 3.05 -0.86 -12.57
N PRO A 119 4.07 -1.68 -12.26
CA PRO A 119 5.23 -1.22 -11.52
C PRO A 119 6.07 -0.28 -12.39
N MET A 120 6.77 0.64 -11.75
CA MET A 120 7.69 1.58 -12.39
C MET A 120 9.11 1.31 -11.88
N PHE A 121 10.12 1.47 -12.77
CA PHE A 121 11.49 1.03 -12.49
C PHE A 121 12.53 2.13 -12.70
N GLY A 122 12.16 3.29 -13.21
CA GLY A 122 13.07 4.42 -13.33
C GLY A 122 13.55 4.89 -11.95
N TRP A 123 14.80 5.34 -11.88
CA TRP A 123 15.34 5.90 -10.64
C TRP A 123 14.52 7.10 -10.13
N SER A 124 13.98 7.90 -11.05
CA SER A 124 13.09 9.02 -10.72
C SER A 124 11.72 8.57 -10.23
N ASP A 125 11.21 7.40 -10.67
CA ASP A 125 9.96 6.83 -10.20
C ASP A 125 10.06 6.29 -8.77
N VAL A 126 11.26 5.78 -8.40
CA VAL A 126 11.60 5.31 -7.05
C VAL A 126 12.02 6.45 -6.13
N PRO A 127 12.01 7.68 -6.56
CA PRO A 127 12.70 8.92 -6.23
C PRO A 127 14.05 8.72 -5.50
N LEU A 128 14.99 8.07 -6.20
CA LEU A 128 16.36 7.93 -5.73
C LEU A 128 17.11 9.27 -5.81
N ALA A 129 18.16 9.43 -5.02
CA ALA A 129 18.94 10.66 -4.95
C ALA A 129 19.62 11.05 -6.27
N HIS A 130 19.93 10.09 -7.14
CA HIS A 130 20.54 10.30 -8.46
C HIS A 130 20.29 9.10 -9.37
N GLU A 131 20.58 9.25 -10.63
CA GLU A 131 20.42 8.21 -11.65
C GLU A 131 21.27 6.97 -11.36
N MET A 132 20.62 5.80 -11.36
CA MET A 132 21.26 4.49 -11.19
C MET A 132 20.34 3.37 -11.61
N ASP A 133 20.92 2.17 -11.75
CA ASP A 133 20.14 0.94 -11.94
C ASP A 133 19.37 0.58 -10.68
N THR A 134 18.08 0.38 -10.80
CA THR A 134 17.18 -0.02 -9.70
C THR A 134 17.13 -1.53 -9.49
N LEU A 135 17.76 -2.31 -10.37
CA LEU A 135 17.80 -3.77 -10.21
C LEU A 135 18.77 -4.21 -9.13
N VAL A 136 19.89 -3.49 -8.99
CA VAL A 136 20.89 -3.75 -7.93
C VAL A 136 21.39 -2.39 -7.42
N LEU A 137 20.87 -1.96 -6.28
CA LEU A 137 21.33 -0.72 -5.67
C LEU A 137 22.71 -0.88 -5.02
N PRO A 138 23.52 0.19 -4.97
CA PRO A 138 24.85 0.19 -4.37
C PRO A 138 24.79 0.26 -2.82
N LEU A 139 24.03 -0.64 -2.22
CA LEU A 139 23.88 -0.84 -0.80
C LEU A 139 24.34 -2.25 -0.43
N ASP A 140 24.78 -2.45 0.81
CA ASP A 140 25.15 -3.78 1.29
C ASP A 140 24.01 -4.78 1.06
N GLY A 141 24.33 -5.94 0.50
CA GLY A 141 23.34 -6.94 0.09
C GLY A 141 22.69 -6.68 -1.26
N GLY A 142 23.02 -5.59 -1.96
CA GLY A 142 22.58 -5.29 -3.33
C GLY A 142 21.07 -5.37 -3.52
N PRO A 143 20.23 -4.61 -2.77
CA PRO A 143 18.78 -4.71 -2.90
C PRO A 143 18.28 -4.21 -4.25
N ALA A 144 17.10 -4.65 -4.67
CA ALA A 144 16.40 -4.11 -5.82
C ALA A 144 15.37 -3.05 -5.38
N ALA A 145 15.07 -2.10 -6.27
CA ALA A 145 14.04 -1.11 -6.02
C ALA A 145 13.00 -1.03 -7.14
N CYS A 146 11.78 -0.67 -6.79
CA CYS A 146 10.71 -0.34 -7.73
C CYS A 146 9.73 0.64 -7.09
N SER A 147 8.85 1.20 -7.90
CA SER A 147 7.71 1.98 -7.41
C SER A 147 6.40 1.27 -7.74
N MET A 148 5.54 1.15 -6.73
CA MET A 148 4.13 0.77 -6.87
C MET A 148 3.22 1.99 -6.71
N GLY A 149 3.75 3.22 -7.00
CA GLY A 149 3.21 4.54 -6.68
C GLY A 149 3.74 5.10 -5.37
N ASN A 150 4.48 4.29 -4.66
CA ASN A 150 5.34 4.62 -3.55
C ASN A 150 6.64 3.80 -3.66
N PRO A 151 7.77 4.29 -3.12
CA PRO A 151 9.06 3.63 -3.26
C PRO A 151 9.17 2.35 -2.43
N HIS A 152 9.81 1.34 -3.01
CA HIS A 152 10.05 0.04 -2.39
C HIS A 152 11.49 -0.41 -2.62
N CYS A 153 12.19 -0.76 -1.54
CA CYS A 153 13.52 -1.34 -1.53
C CYS A 153 13.43 -2.78 -1.01
N THR A 154 13.92 -3.74 -1.77
CA THR A 154 13.76 -5.18 -1.49
C THR A 154 15.11 -5.87 -1.35
N TYR A 155 15.40 -6.38 -0.17
CA TYR A 155 16.53 -7.25 0.14
C TYR A 155 16.11 -8.71 0.02
N PHE A 156 16.90 -9.51 -0.71
CA PHE A 156 16.73 -10.96 -0.75
C PHE A 156 17.72 -11.59 0.22
N VAL A 157 17.20 -12.36 1.16
CA VAL A 157 17.96 -12.95 2.27
C VAL A 157 17.70 -14.45 2.38
N ASP A 158 18.70 -15.20 2.86
CA ASP A 158 18.57 -16.64 3.05
C ASP A 158 17.67 -17.02 4.24
N ASP A 159 17.66 -16.18 5.28
CA ASP A 159 16.96 -16.46 6.53
C ASP A 159 16.42 -15.18 7.17
N LEU A 160 15.11 -15.03 7.16
CA LEU A 160 14.41 -13.89 7.76
C LEU A 160 14.52 -13.85 9.29
N THR A 161 14.81 -14.97 9.95
CA THR A 161 14.91 -15.01 11.44
C THR A 161 16.14 -14.28 11.95
N LYS A 162 17.16 -14.11 11.10
CA LYS A 162 18.40 -13.39 11.42
C LYS A 162 18.30 -11.87 11.24
N ILE A 163 17.15 -11.38 10.74
CA ILE A 163 16.96 -9.95 10.47
C ILE A 163 16.24 -9.29 11.65
N ASP A 164 16.94 -8.41 12.36
CA ASP A 164 16.29 -7.49 13.30
C ASP A 164 15.77 -6.27 12.51
N ILE A 165 14.54 -6.41 12.02
CA ILE A 165 13.91 -5.37 11.19
C ILE A 165 13.62 -4.09 11.98
N ALA A 166 13.42 -4.19 13.30
CA ALA A 166 13.18 -3.02 14.14
C ALA A 166 14.44 -2.17 14.30
N ALA A 167 15.62 -2.82 14.30
CA ALA A 167 16.90 -2.14 14.37
C ALA A 167 17.34 -1.57 13.01
N ILE A 168 17.21 -2.37 11.92
CA ILE A 168 17.75 -1.97 10.61
C ILE A 168 16.75 -1.16 9.77
N GLY A 169 15.45 -1.38 9.94
CA GLY A 169 14.40 -0.74 9.13
C GLY A 169 14.48 0.79 9.12
N PRO A 170 14.56 1.46 10.27
CA PRO A 170 14.64 2.93 10.33
C PRO A 170 15.84 3.51 9.58
N THR A 171 17.01 2.85 9.66
CA THR A 171 18.23 3.33 9.00
C THR A 171 18.16 3.19 7.49
N LEU A 172 17.55 2.12 6.99
CA LEU A 172 17.34 1.90 5.55
C LEU A 172 16.23 2.77 5.00
N GLU A 173 15.13 2.95 5.74
CA GLU A 173 14.04 3.86 5.36
C GLU A 173 14.55 5.27 5.07
N THR A 174 15.44 5.76 5.93
CA THR A 174 15.98 7.14 5.90
C THR A 174 17.36 7.25 5.24
N HIS A 175 17.82 6.20 4.59
CA HIS A 175 19.12 6.20 3.92
C HIS A 175 19.20 7.34 2.90
N PRO A 176 20.36 8.07 2.77
CA PRO A 176 20.49 9.21 1.85
C PRO A 176 20.16 8.91 0.40
N LEU A 177 20.24 7.66 -0.03
CA LEU A 177 19.82 7.21 -1.35
C LEU A 177 18.31 7.41 -1.60
N PHE A 178 17.50 7.47 -0.55
CA PHE A 178 16.05 7.64 -0.60
C PHE A 178 15.63 8.98 0.05
N PRO A 179 15.80 10.13 -0.62
CA PRO A 179 15.52 11.45 -0.04
C PRO A 179 14.05 11.63 0.39
N LEU A 180 13.12 10.90 -0.23
CA LEU A 180 11.70 10.85 0.15
C LEU A 180 11.36 9.62 1.00
N ARG A 181 12.37 8.95 1.58
CA ARG A 181 12.28 7.69 2.30
C ARG A 181 11.75 6.55 1.43
N THR A 182 11.79 5.31 1.95
CA THR A 182 11.34 4.12 1.21
C THR A 182 10.68 3.10 2.14
N ASN A 183 9.82 2.26 1.59
CA ASN A 183 9.41 1.01 2.23
C ASN A 183 10.54 0.00 2.05
N VAL A 184 10.87 -0.74 3.08
CA VAL A 184 11.94 -1.74 3.07
C VAL A 184 11.35 -3.14 3.26
N HIS A 185 11.76 -4.07 2.41
CA HIS A 185 11.33 -5.47 2.50
C HIS A 185 12.55 -6.37 2.64
N PHE A 186 12.44 -7.35 3.52
CA PHE A 186 13.35 -8.49 3.56
C PHE A 186 12.58 -9.71 3.09
N VAL A 187 13.07 -10.35 2.05
CA VAL A 187 12.40 -11.45 1.35
C VAL A 187 13.25 -12.70 1.41
N GLN A 188 12.68 -13.78 1.90
CA GLN A 188 13.21 -15.12 1.81
C GLN A 188 12.47 -15.87 0.71
N VAL A 189 13.17 -16.32 -0.30
CA VAL A 189 12.61 -17.14 -1.38
C VAL A 189 12.57 -18.59 -0.89
N ILE A 190 11.37 -19.15 -0.75
CA ILE A 190 11.18 -20.55 -0.35
C ILE A 190 11.26 -21.44 -1.60
N ASP A 191 10.56 -21.04 -2.64
CA ASP A 191 10.62 -21.64 -3.97
C ASP A 191 10.17 -20.60 -5.02
N ARG A 192 10.09 -20.99 -6.30
CA ARG A 192 9.69 -20.07 -7.37
C ARG A 192 8.25 -19.52 -7.25
N LYS A 193 7.42 -20.12 -6.42
CA LYS A 193 6.01 -19.73 -6.22
C LYS A 193 5.74 -19.16 -4.84
N HIS A 194 6.69 -19.28 -3.90
CA HIS A 194 6.50 -18.90 -2.51
C HIS A 194 7.66 -18.06 -2.01
N ILE A 195 7.32 -16.90 -1.47
CA ILE A 195 8.24 -16.03 -0.73
C ILE A 195 7.66 -15.78 0.67
N ARG A 196 8.55 -15.57 1.63
CA ARG A 196 8.22 -14.96 2.92
C ARG A 196 8.81 -13.58 2.94
N LEU A 197 8.12 -12.64 3.56
CA LEU A 197 8.63 -11.28 3.68
C LEU A 197 8.37 -10.70 5.07
N ARG A 198 9.28 -9.82 5.49
CA ARG A 198 9.12 -8.90 6.61
C ARG A 198 9.22 -7.50 6.07
N ILE A 199 8.40 -6.59 6.61
CA ILE A 199 8.19 -5.25 6.06
C ILE A 199 8.49 -4.21 7.12
N TRP A 200 9.17 -3.14 6.70
CA TRP A 200 9.24 -1.87 7.36
C TRP A 200 8.63 -0.81 6.45
N GLU A 201 7.48 -0.29 6.82
CA GLU A 201 6.81 0.74 6.03
C GLU A 201 7.37 2.12 6.28
N ARG A 202 7.44 2.90 5.23
CA ARG A 202 7.78 4.31 5.24
C ARG A 202 6.84 5.07 6.20
N TRP A 203 7.40 5.70 7.23
CA TRP A 203 6.72 6.38 8.34
C TRP A 203 5.80 5.48 9.21
N GLY A 204 5.64 4.24 8.88
CA GLY A 204 4.69 3.34 9.55
C GLY A 204 5.35 2.27 10.43
N GLY A 205 6.63 1.96 10.21
CA GLY A 205 7.32 0.89 10.93
C GLY A 205 6.87 -0.50 10.48
N ILE A 206 6.71 -1.44 11.41
CA ILE A 206 6.32 -2.82 11.12
C ILE A 206 4.80 -2.92 11.02
N PRO A 207 4.22 -3.12 9.81
CA PRO A 207 2.78 -3.25 9.62
C PRO A 207 2.31 -4.68 9.92
N LEU A 208 1.02 -4.84 10.19
CA LEU A 208 0.37 -6.16 10.23
C LEU A 208 0.17 -6.76 8.83
N GLY A 209 0.20 -5.94 7.79
CA GLY A 209 0.15 -6.34 6.39
C GLY A 209 0.21 -5.13 5.46
N SER A 210 0.83 -5.27 4.30
CA SER A 210 0.96 -4.21 3.30
C SER A 210 0.83 -4.76 1.88
N GLY A 211 -0.19 -4.30 1.17
CA GLY A 211 -0.45 -4.74 -0.21
C GLY A 211 0.61 -4.24 -1.19
N SER A 212 0.97 -2.96 -1.13
CA SER A 212 1.99 -2.39 -2.04
C SER A 212 3.38 -3.00 -1.80
N CYS A 213 3.74 -3.23 -0.53
CA CYS A 213 5.00 -3.88 -0.17
C CYS A 213 5.06 -5.33 -0.70
N SER A 214 3.95 -6.08 -0.58
CA SER A 214 3.88 -7.43 -1.14
C SER A 214 4.04 -7.44 -2.65
N CYS A 215 3.38 -6.51 -3.35
CA CYS A 215 3.53 -6.35 -4.81
C CYS A 215 4.97 -5.95 -5.18
N GLY A 216 5.56 -4.97 -4.50
CA GLY A 216 6.94 -4.52 -4.74
C GLY A 216 7.96 -5.65 -4.53
N ALA A 217 7.80 -6.44 -3.47
CA ALA A 217 8.64 -7.60 -3.20
C ALA A 217 8.53 -8.66 -4.30
N ALA A 218 7.31 -9.00 -4.73
CA ALA A 218 7.06 -9.96 -5.81
C ALA A 218 7.66 -9.47 -7.14
N VAL A 219 7.42 -8.22 -7.51
CA VAL A 219 7.94 -7.61 -8.74
C VAL A 219 9.46 -7.63 -8.77
N ASN A 220 10.12 -7.22 -7.70
CA ASN A 220 11.58 -7.25 -7.62
C ASN A 220 12.13 -8.69 -7.64
N GLY A 221 11.42 -9.65 -7.05
CA GLY A 221 11.75 -11.08 -7.16
C GLY A 221 11.68 -11.60 -8.58
N ILE A 222 10.68 -11.21 -9.35
CA ILE A 222 10.53 -11.54 -10.76
C ILE A 222 11.66 -10.91 -11.58
N ARG A 223 11.94 -9.62 -11.41
CA ARG A 223 13.02 -8.90 -12.09
C ARG A 223 14.40 -9.53 -11.85
N ARG A 224 14.63 -10.06 -10.64
CA ARG A 224 15.86 -10.76 -10.25
C ARG A 224 15.90 -12.22 -10.71
N GLY A 225 14.83 -12.72 -11.39
CA GLY A 225 14.72 -14.11 -11.80
C GLY A 225 14.58 -15.12 -10.66
N LEU A 226 14.30 -14.65 -9.44
CA LEU A 226 14.23 -15.46 -8.23
C LEU A 226 12.86 -16.13 -8.06
N SER A 227 11.81 -15.54 -8.61
CA SER A 227 10.44 -16.00 -8.41
C SER A 227 9.60 -15.78 -9.67
N LEU A 228 8.52 -16.57 -9.81
CA LEU A 228 7.46 -16.40 -10.82
C LEU A 228 6.11 -16.13 -10.15
N ILE A 229 6.11 -15.51 -8.99
CA ILE A 229 4.91 -15.25 -8.22
C ILE A 229 4.05 -14.22 -8.95
N HIS A 230 2.86 -14.64 -9.36
CA HIS A 230 1.83 -13.76 -9.92
C HIS A 230 0.81 -13.32 -8.85
N ILE A 231 0.84 -13.95 -7.66
CA ILE A 231 -0.05 -13.67 -6.54
C ILE A 231 0.78 -13.74 -5.25
N SER A 232 0.77 -12.67 -4.47
CA SER A 232 1.31 -12.67 -3.12
C SER A 232 0.17 -12.72 -2.12
N GLU A 233 0.19 -13.68 -1.22
CA GLU A 233 -0.67 -13.68 -0.03
C GLU A 233 0.05 -12.95 1.10
N PRO A 234 -0.66 -12.11 1.89
CA PRO A 234 -0.06 -11.50 3.06
C PRO A 234 0.30 -12.62 4.07
N THR A 235 1.53 -12.61 4.54
CA THR A 235 1.92 -13.49 5.65
C THR A 235 1.06 -13.16 6.86
N ARG A 236 0.41 -14.16 7.44
CA ARG A 236 -0.29 -14.00 8.73
C ARG A 236 0.75 -13.63 9.78
N PRO A 237 0.49 -12.64 10.63
CA PRO A 237 1.34 -12.43 11.81
C PRO A 237 1.27 -13.66 12.70
N TYR A 238 2.40 -14.11 13.18
CA TYR A 238 2.51 -15.15 14.23
C TYR A 238 2.25 -14.51 15.59
#